data_fc8d5edeb3169a207491bd02708c5f14
#
_entry.id   fc8d5edeb3169a207491bd02708c5f14
#
_cell.length_a   1.000
_cell.length_b   1.000
_cell.length_c   1.000
_cell.angle_alpha   90.00
_cell.angle_beta   90.00
_cell.angle_gamma   90.00
#
_symmetry.space_group_name_H-M   'P 1'
#
loop_
_entity.id
_entity.type
_entity.pdbx_description
1 polymer ?
#
loop_
_entity_poly.entity_id
_entity_poly.type
_entity_poly.pdbx_seq_one_letter_code
_entity_poly.pdbx_strand_id
1 'polypeptide(L)' 'MSNPDIRWQQRFTNFQKALLQLQSAVELSNQRALSPLEKQGVIQAFEFTHELAWNMLKDFLQD' A
#
# COMPACT_ATOMS: atom_id res chain seq x y z
N MET A 1 -9.24 -25.01 -3.99
CA MET A 1 -8.42 -24.78 -2.81
C MET A 1 -7.34 -23.76 -3.14
N SER A 2 -7.28 -22.69 -2.38
CA SER A 2 -6.25 -21.69 -2.61
C SER A 2 -4.95 -22.15 -1.95
N ASN A 3 -3.90 -22.19 -2.75
CA ASN A 3 -2.55 -22.43 -2.25
C ASN A 3 -2.12 -21.24 -1.39
N PRO A 4 -1.63 -21.46 -0.15
CA PRO A 4 -1.18 -20.35 0.69
C PRO A 4 -0.12 -19.48 0.02
N ASP A 5 0.76 -20.08 -0.81
CA ASP A 5 1.79 -19.34 -1.52
C ASP A 5 1.16 -18.39 -2.55
N ILE A 6 0.12 -18.82 -3.25
CA ILE A 6 -0.58 -17.97 -4.22
C ILE A 6 -1.26 -16.80 -3.52
N ARG A 7 -1.89 -17.06 -2.37
CA ARG A 7 -2.53 -15.99 -1.59
C ARG A 7 -1.52 -14.96 -1.14
N TRP A 8 -0.38 -15.41 -0.64
CA TRP A 8 0.65 -14.50 -0.18
C TRP A 8 1.20 -13.67 -1.34
N GLN A 9 1.40 -14.29 -2.50
CA GLN A 9 1.89 -13.61 -3.68
C GLN A 9 0.91 -12.53 -4.16
N GLN A 10 -0.39 -12.82 -4.13
CA GLN A 10 -1.41 -11.84 -4.50
C GLN A 10 -1.40 -10.64 -3.54
N ARG A 11 -1.29 -10.90 -2.25
CA ARG A 11 -1.22 -9.84 -1.25
C ARG A 11 0.04 -8.99 -1.41
N PHE A 12 1.14 -9.66 -1.69
CA PHE A 12 2.41 -8.97 -1.92
C PHE A 12 2.32 -8.08 -3.16
N THR A 13 1.73 -8.57 -4.24
CA THR A 13 1.54 -7.80 -5.46
C THR A 13 0.66 -6.57 -5.20
N ASN A 14 -0.42 -6.73 -4.46
CA ASN A 14 -1.29 -5.62 -4.10
C ASN A 14 -0.57 -4.60 -3.25
N PHE A 15 0.24 -5.06 -2.32
CA PHE A 15 1.06 -4.18 -1.48
C PHE A 15 2.05 -3.39 -2.33
N GLN A 16 2.71 -4.04 -3.28
CA GLN A 16 3.65 -3.35 -4.17
C GLN A 16 2.97 -2.27 -4.99
N LYS A 17 1.77 -2.54 -5.50
CA LYS A 17 1.01 -1.54 -6.27
C LYS A 17 0.64 -0.35 -5.39
N ALA A 18 0.18 -0.61 -4.17
CA ALA A 18 -0.16 0.46 -3.23
C ALA A 18 1.07 1.29 -2.90
N LEU A 19 2.20 0.64 -2.69
CA LEU A 19 3.45 1.33 -2.38
C LEU A 19 3.90 2.22 -3.54
N LEU A 20 3.77 1.74 -4.77
CA LEU A 20 4.13 2.53 -5.95
C LEU A 20 3.23 3.77 -6.08
N GLN A 21 1.94 3.63 -5.81
CA GLN A 21 1.03 4.77 -5.83
C GLN A 21 1.41 5.79 -4.76
N LEU A 22 1.77 5.33 -3.58
CA LEU A 22 2.20 6.21 -2.50
C LEU A 22 3.50 6.94 -2.87
N GLN A 23 4.46 6.23 -3.47
CA GLN A 23 5.70 6.83 -3.91
C GLN A 23 5.46 7.90 -4.97
N SER A 24 4.56 7.65 -5.92
CA SER A 24 4.21 8.63 -6.94
C SER A 24 3.61 9.89 -6.32
N ALA A 25 2.76 9.72 -5.30
CA ALA A 25 2.15 10.84 -4.60
C ALA A 25 3.20 11.66 -3.84
N VAL A 26 4.15 10.99 -3.20
CA VAL A 26 5.24 11.66 -2.49
C VAL A 26 6.12 12.44 -3.47
N GLU A 27 6.45 11.85 -4.60
CA GLU A 27 7.23 12.52 -5.64
C GLU A 27 6.52 13.77 -6.15
N LEU A 28 5.20 13.69 -6.34
CA LEU A 28 4.42 14.84 -6.77
C LEU A 28 4.47 15.96 -5.72
N SER A 29 4.40 15.58 -4.43
CA SER A 29 4.46 16.57 -3.34
C SER A 29 5.82 17.29 -3.30
N ASN A 30 6.88 16.65 -3.79
CA ASN A 30 8.20 17.26 -3.87
C ASN A 30 8.33 18.22 -5.05
N GLN A 31 7.46 18.09 -6.06
CA GLN A 31 7.50 18.93 -7.26
C GLN A 31 6.64 20.18 -7.13
N ARG A 32 5.54 20.11 -6.40
CA ARG A 32 4.64 21.21 -6.20
C ARG A 32 3.82 21.01 -4.93
N ALA A 33 3.22 22.08 -4.46
CA ALA A 33 2.32 21.99 -3.31
C ALA A 33 1.07 21.21 -3.70
N LEU A 34 0.63 20.33 -2.82
CA LEU A 34 -0.57 19.53 -3.03
C LEU A 34 -1.80 20.33 -2.62
N SER A 35 -2.89 20.16 -3.36
CA SER A 35 -4.19 20.69 -2.97
C SER A 35 -4.70 19.94 -1.72
N PRO A 36 -5.67 20.50 -0.98
CA PRO A 36 -6.24 19.78 0.17
C PRO A 36 -6.80 18.41 -0.21
N LEU A 37 -7.42 18.29 -1.39
CA LEU A 37 -7.95 17.02 -1.86
C LEU A 37 -6.83 16.02 -2.14
N GLU A 38 -5.74 16.49 -2.74
CA GLU A 38 -4.58 15.63 -3.01
C GLU A 38 -3.92 15.16 -1.72
N LYS A 39 -3.82 16.06 -0.71
CA LYS A 39 -3.29 15.69 0.60
C LYS A 39 -4.11 14.58 1.24
N GLN A 40 -5.44 14.71 1.15
CA GLN A 40 -6.33 13.69 1.69
C GLN A 40 -6.14 12.36 0.97
N GLY A 41 -5.95 12.38 -0.35
CA GLY A 41 -5.68 11.18 -1.12
C GLY A 41 -4.38 10.50 -0.70
N VAL A 42 -3.33 11.29 -0.42
CA VAL A 42 -2.05 10.75 0.06
C VAL A 42 -2.23 10.08 1.43
N ILE A 43 -2.97 10.73 2.32
CA ILE A 43 -3.24 10.16 3.65
C ILE A 43 -3.98 8.83 3.52
N GLN A 44 -5.00 8.77 2.67
CA GLN A 44 -5.75 7.53 2.45
C GLN A 44 -4.87 6.44 1.83
N ALA A 45 -4.01 6.80 0.89
CA ALA A 45 -3.09 5.85 0.27
C ALA A 45 -2.10 5.31 1.31
N PHE A 46 -1.62 6.16 2.20
CA PHE A 46 -0.74 5.76 3.28
C PHE A 46 -1.43 4.77 4.23
N GLU A 47 -2.65 5.10 4.64
CA GLU A 47 -3.42 4.24 5.54
C GLU A 47 -3.68 2.88 4.91
N PHE A 48 -4.07 2.87 3.64
CA PHE A 48 -4.34 1.63 2.89
C PHE A 48 -3.07 0.78 2.77
N THR A 49 -1.95 1.40 2.43
CA THR A 49 -0.68 0.70 2.31
C THR A 49 -0.25 0.10 3.64
N HIS A 50 -0.41 0.87 4.71
CA HIS A 50 -0.09 0.41 6.07
C HIS A 50 -0.95 -0.79 6.46
N GLU A 51 -2.24 -0.74 6.14
CA GLU A 51 -3.14 -1.85 6.46
C GLU A 51 -2.76 -3.11 5.69
N LEU A 52 -2.42 -2.98 4.41
CA LEU A 52 -1.97 -4.13 3.62
C LEU A 52 -0.69 -4.73 4.18
N ALA A 53 0.24 -3.88 4.58
CA ALA A 53 1.50 -4.36 5.18
C ALA A 53 1.23 -5.10 6.48
N TRP A 54 0.34 -4.56 7.31
CA TRP A 54 0.00 -5.18 8.58
C TRP A 54 -0.65 -6.55 8.38
N ASN A 55 -1.60 -6.65 7.44
CA ASN A 55 -2.27 -7.92 7.17
C ASN A 55 -1.29 -8.95 6.61
N MET A 56 -0.38 -8.52 5.75
CA MET A 56 0.64 -9.41 5.19
C MET A 56 1.56 -9.93 6.29
N LEU A 57 1.96 -9.06 7.22
CA LEU A 57 2.81 -9.44 8.33
C LEU A 57 2.10 -10.41 9.28
N LYS A 58 0.83 -10.16 9.57
CA LYS A 58 0.04 -11.05 10.42
C LYS A 58 -0.04 -12.45 9.81
N ASP A 59 -0.30 -12.54 8.53
CA ASP A 59 -0.36 -13.84 7.86
C ASP A 59 0.98 -14.57 7.94
N PHE A 60 2.07 -13.84 7.76
CA PHE A 60 3.40 -14.42 7.85
C PHE A 60 3.68 -14.96 9.25
N LEU A 61 3.26 -14.23 10.28
CA LEU A 61 3.53 -14.60 11.67
C LEU A 61 2.62 -15.70 12.19
N GLN A 62 1.49 -15.94 11.54
CA GLN A 62 0.53 -16.95 12.00
C GLN A 62 0.82 -18.35 11.50
N ASP A 63 1.83 -18.54 10.73
CA ASP A 63 2.21 -19.89 10.24
C ASP A 63 2.89 -20.73 11.31
#